data_899d48ff3f31cd4e33c5f20757d48f7c
#
_entry.id   899d48ff3f31cd4e33c5f20757d48f7c
#
_cell.length_a   1.000
_cell.length_b   1.000
_cell.length_c   1.000
_cell.angle_alpha   90.00
_cell.angle_beta   90.00
_cell.angle_gamma   90.00
#
_symmetry.space_group_name_H-M   'P 1'
#
loop_
_entity.id
_entity.type
_entity.pdbx_description
1 polymer ?
#
loop_
_entity_poly.entity_id
_entity_poly.type
_entity_poly.pdbx_seq_one_letter_code
_entity_poly.pdbx_strand_id
1 'polypeptide(L)'
;MPPRANWKGFLRLSLVTCPVALYPATSESEKISFNQLNRATGHRIKYLKVDADTGDEVANEDIVKGYELEKGLYIEVTKEELDELALESTRTIEIDEFVDKADIDPRYLIRPYYLRPDGKVGHDAFAVIRETIWEMDKVAIGRVVLTNREHIIAFAPLEKGLVGTLLRYPYEVRSEQEYFHEIQDVKVTKDMLDLARHIVNLKTGTFDTEKFEDHYETALVDLINQKRAGKTIRPKERPKGENVVDLMEALRQSVGQEAEPAKAAKPAKKPSKAAAGQKEMLMPIQGKKPAKEAAAKKPATGQRRKSA
;
A
#
# COMPACT_ATOMS: atom_id res chain seq x y z
N MET A 1 19.09 -19.11 -2.29
CA MET A 1 20.33 -18.36 -2.00
C MET A 1 20.04 -17.42 -0.83
N PRO A 2 20.98 -17.20 0.12
CA PRO A 2 20.75 -16.21 1.16
C PRO A 2 20.56 -14.83 0.51
N PRO A 3 19.67 -14.00 1.03
CA PRO A 3 19.42 -12.68 0.47
C PRO A 3 20.69 -11.85 0.48
N ARG A 4 20.90 -11.02 -0.55
CA ARG A 4 22.03 -10.09 -0.60
C ARG A 4 21.76 -8.94 0.37
N ALA A 5 22.83 -8.51 1.08
CA ALA A 5 22.74 -7.31 1.90
C ALA A 5 22.50 -6.09 1.01
N ASN A 6 21.51 -5.26 1.38
CA ASN A 6 21.27 -3.98 0.72
C ASN A 6 22.33 -2.94 1.11
N TRP A 7 22.88 -3.08 2.32
CA TRP A 7 23.87 -2.17 2.84
C TRP A 7 24.81 -2.91 3.80
N LYS A 8 26.06 -2.49 3.84
CA LYS A 8 27.09 -2.98 4.76
C LYS A 8 27.88 -1.81 5.31
N GLY A 9 28.19 -1.86 6.60
CA GLY A 9 28.92 -0.82 7.29
C GLY A 9 29.08 -1.13 8.76
N PHE A 10 29.01 -0.12 9.59
CA PHE A 10 29.23 -0.23 11.02
C PHE A 10 28.01 0.29 11.81
N LEU A 11 27.70 -0.35 12.91
CA LEU A 11 26.81 0.17 13.94
C LEU A 11 27.68 0.75 15.06
N ARG A 12 27.42 2.00 15.43
CA ARG A 12 28.19 2.70 16.44
C ARG A 12 27.26 3.17 17.59
N LEU A 13 27.65 2.81 18.78
CA LEU A 13 27.08 3.34 20.01
C LEU A 13 28.23 3.99 20.80
N SER A 14 28.31 5.30 20.77
CA SER A 14 29.44 6.05 21.38
C SER A 14 30.80 5.56 20.83
N LEU A 15 31.64 4.96 21.65
CA LEU A 15 32.95 4.42 21.28
C LEU A 15 32.89 2.94 20.82
N VAL A 16 31.78 2.27 21.01
CA VAL A 16 31.61 0.86 20.61
C VAL A 16 31.14 0.80 19.16
N THR A 17 31.93 0.13 18.34
CA THR A 17 31.63 -0.02 16.91
C THR A 17 31.69 -1.49 16.51
N CYS A 18 30.71 -1.96 15.76
CA CYS A 18 30.71 -3.31 15.22
C CYS A 18 30.30 -3.34 13.74
N PRO A 19 30.94 -4.21 12.92
CA PRO A 19 30.57 -4.37 11.52
C PRO A 19 29.20 -5.06 11.41
N VAL A 20 28.32 -4.50 10.57
CA VAL A 20 26.94 -4.97 10.40
C VAL A 20 26.51 -4.95 8.94
N ALA A 21 25.49 -5.73 8.63
CA ALA A 21 24.84 -5.73 7.33
C ALA A 21 23.32 -5.66 7.48
N LEU A 22 22.69 -4.85 6.62
CA LEU A 22 21.26 -4.65 6.51
C LEU A 22 20.69 -5.50 5.36
N TYR A 23 19.61 -6.21 5.65
CA TYR A 23 18.87 -7.04 4.70
C TYR A 23 17.40 -6.65 4.70
N PRO A 24 16.72 -6.56 3.54
CA PRO A 24 15.29 -6.36 3.52
C PRO A 24 14.58 -7.46 4.32
N ALA A 25 13.66 -7.08 5.20
CA ALA A 25 12.85 -8.04 5.94
C ALA A 25 11.61 -8.51 5.14
N THR A 26 11.32 -7.85 4.02
CA THR A 26 10.19 -8.16 3.13
C THR A 26 10.68 -8.51 1.74
N SER A 27 9.97 -9.41 1.05
CA SER A 27 10.22 -9.79 -0.34
C SER A 27 8.92 -9.70 -1.14
N GLU A 28 9.04 -9.31 -2.39
CA GLU A 28 7.94 -9.34 -3.37
C GLU A 28 8.18 -10.39 -4.46
N SER A 29 9.20 -11.24 -4.29
CA SER A 29 9.62 -12.23 -5.30
C SER A 29 8.58 -13.32 -5.59
N GLU A 30 7.67 -13.56 -4.65
CA GLU A 30 6.61 -14.57 -4.79
C GLU A 30 5.35 -14.02 -5.48
N LYS A 31 5.20 -12.69 -5.58
CA LYS A 31 4.08 -12.06 -6.27
C LYS A 31 4.14 -12.33 -7.78
N ILE A 32 3.00 -12.65 -8.37
CA ILE A 32 2.88 -12.83 -9.81
C ILE A 32 3.15 -11.51 -10.52
N SER A 33 4.12 -11.50 -11.44
CA SER A 33 4.45 -10.34 -12.25
C SER A 33 4.01 -10.54 -13.71
N PHE A 34 3.51 -9.45 -14.33
CA PHE A 34 3.08 -9.47 -15.73
C PHE A 34 4.02 -8.66 -16.60
N ASN A 35 4.30 -9.20 -17.80
CA ASN A 35 4.92 -8.43 -18.86
C ASN A 35 3.84 -7.77 -19.72
N GLN A 36 4.08 -6.54 -20.16
CA GLN A 36 3.21 -5.88 -21.11
C GLN A 36 3.47 -6.42 -22.51
N LEU A 37 2.38 -6.82 -23.20
CA LEU A 37 2.44 -7.39 -24.54
C LEU A 37 1.62 -6.54 -25.52
N ASN A 38 2.11 -6.41 -26.74
CA ASN A 38 1.33 -5.87 -27.85
C ASN A 38 0.21 -6.86 -28.22
N ARG A 39 -1.04 -6.43 -28.13
CA ARG A 39 -2.20 -7.28 -28.38
C ARG A 39 -2.25 -7.85 -29.81
N ALA A 40 -1.76 -7.08 -30.77
CA ALA A 40 -1.80 -7.49 -32.18
C ALA A 40 -0.73 -8.53 -32.56
N THR A 41 0.47 -8.39 -31.95
CA THR A 41 1.64 -9.22 -32.32
C THR A 41 2.00 -10.26 -31.26
N GLY A 42 1.49 -10.12 -30.03
CA GLY A 42 1.88 -10.96 -28.88
C GLY A 42 3.28 -10.69 -28.35
N HIS A 43 4.02 -9.74 -28.92
CA HIS A 43 5.38 -9.44 -28.52
C HIS A 43 5.44 -8.56 -27.27
N ARG A 44 6.53 -8.69 -26.52
CA ARG A 44 6.81 -7.87 -25.33
C ARG A 44 7.07 -6.42 -25.74
N ILE A 45 6.46 -5.47 -25.00
CA ILE A 45 6.65 -4.03 -25.20
C ILE A 45 7.97 -3.61 -24.53
N LYS A 46 8.73 -2.74 -25.21
CA LYS A 46 9.86 -2.00 -24.67
C LYS A 46 9.48 -0.53 -24.60
N TYR A 47 10.08 0.19 -23.64
CA TYR A 47 9.92 1.61 -23.50
C TYR A 47 11.15 2.32 -24.04
N LEU A 48 10.93 3.34 -24.85
CA LEU A 48 11.96 4.29 -25.27
C LEU A 48 11.68 5.62 -24.57
N LYS A 49 12.74 6.31 -24.19
CA LYS A 49 12.66 7.66 -23.66
C LYS A 49 12.77 8.62 -24.84
N VAL A 50 11.79 9.50 -24.97
CA VAL A 50 11.73 10.46 -26.06
C VAL A 50 11.59 11.87 -25.49
N ASP A 51 12.15 12.84 -26.18
CA ASP A 51 11.94 14.26 -25.91
C ASP A 51 10.46 14.60 -26.13
N ALA A 52 9.88 15.37 -25.20
CA ALA A 52 8.44 15.65 -25.21
C ALA A 52 8.01 16.57 -26.35
N ASP A 53 8.92 17.44 -26.82
CA ASP A 53 8.62 18.45 -27.84
C ASP A 53 8.98 17.97 -29.24
N THR A 54 10.15 17.30 -29.39
CA THR A 54 10.63 16.82 -30.71
C THR A 54 10.18 15.40 -31.03
N GLY A 55 9.91 14.58 -30.02
CA GLY A 55 9.59 13.15 -30.19
C GLY A 55 10.80 12.27 -30.48
N ASP A 56 12.02 12.82 -30.48
CA ASP A 56 13.24 12.08 -30.74
C ASP A 56 13.65 11.23 -29.55
N GLU A 57 14.32 10.09 -29.82
CA GLU A 57 14.84 9.21 -28.77
C GLU A 57 16.03 9.88 -28.06
N VAL A 58 15.98 9.90 -26.71
CA VAL A 58 17.02 10.47 -25.85
C VAL A 58 17.83 9.36 -25.22
N ALA A 59 19.13 9.38 -25.40
CA ALA A 59 20.04 8.42 -24.77
C ALA A 59 20.08 8.63 -23.25
N ASN A 60 20.31 7.55 -22.49
CA ASN A 60 20.31 7.65 -21.02
C ASN A 60 21.40 8.56 -20.45
N GLU A 61 22.49 8.75 -21.19
CA GLU A 61 23.62 9.64 -20.85
C GLU A 61 23.27 11.12 -21.01
N ASP A 62 22.30 11.45 -21.87
CA ASP A 62 21.84 12.82 -22.13
C ASP A 62 20.67 13.25 -21.21
N ILE A 63 20.24 12.34 -20.32
CA ILE A 63 19.13 12.62 -19.41
C ILE A 63 19.65 13.19 -18.10
N VAL A 64 19.32 14.44 -17.85
CA VAL A 64 19.62 15.16 -16.61
C VAL A 64 18.37 15.33 -15.74
N LYS A 65 18.56 15.71 -14.48
CA LYS A 65 17.43 16.03 -13.60
C LYS A 65 17.15 17.52 -13.66
N GLY A 66 15.93 17.90 -13.96
CA GLY A 66 15.46 19.28 -13.94
C GLY A 66 14.57 19.55 -12.73
N TYR A 67 14.86 20.61 -11.96
CA TYR A 67 13.96 21.13 -10.94
C TYR A 67 13.12 22.26 -11.55
N GLU A 68 11.80 22.09 -11.59
CA GLU A 68 10.88 23.10 -12.14
C GLU A 68 10.71 24.24 -11.14
N LEU A 69 11.18 25.44 -11.50
CA LEU A 69 11.00 26.68 -10.74
C LEU A 69 9.64 27.31 -11.01
N GLU A 70 9.34 27.43 -12.30
CA GLU A 70 8.07 27.93 -12.82
C GLU A 70 7.68 27.03 -13.98
N LYS A 71 6.40 27.09 -14.38
CA LYS A 71 5.89 26.26 -15.46
C LYS A 71 6.74 26.37 -16.74
N GLY A 72 7.46 25.31 -17.06
CA GLY A 72 8.33 25.23 -18.24
C GLY A 72 9.74 25.80 -18.06
N LEU A 73 10.11 26.29 -16.87
CA LEU A 73 11.46 26.74 -16.54
C LEU A 73 12.14 25.76 -15.58
N TYR A 74 13.16 25.09 -16.04
CA TYR A 74 13.89 24.06 -15.29
C TYR A 74 15.30 24.52 -14.96
N ILE A 75 15.74 24.25 -13.73
CA ILE A 75 17.16 24.28 -13.35
C ILE A 75 17.67 22.85 -13.49
N GLU A 76 18.71 22.70 -14.27
CA GLU A 76 19.43 21.44 -14.39
C GLU A 76 20.20 21.14 -13.09
N VAL A 77 20.08 19.91 -12.61
CA VAL A 77 20.86 19.40 -11.48
C VAL A 77 21.62 18.18 -11.97
N THR A 78 22.94 18.32 -12.04
CA THR A 78 23.80 17.26 -12.54
C THR A 78 23.99 16.14 -11.52
N LYS A 79 24.47 15.01 -11.99
CA LYS A 79 24.74 13.88 -11.11
C LYS A 79 25.90 14.20 -10.17
N GLU A 80 26.92 14.91 -10.65
CA GLU A 80 28.09 15.34 -9.90
C GLU A 80 27.69 16.25 -8.74
N GLU A 81 26.82 17.23 -8.99
CA GLU A 81 26.28 18.12 -7.94
C GLU A 81 25.50 17.34 -6.88
N LEU A 82 24.70 16.34 -7.29
CA LEU A 82 23.99 15.48 -6.35
C LEU A 82 24.91 14.56 -5.55
N ASP A 83 26.01 14.10 -6.16
CA ASP A 83 27.02 13.28 -5.50
C ASP A 83 27.85 14.13 -4.52
N GLU A 84 28.08 15.43 -4.80
CA GLU A 84 28.69 16.39 -3.87
C GLU A 84 27.77 16.71 -2.68
N LEU A 85 26.45 16.80 -2.89
CA LEU A 85 25.47 16.95 -1.81
C LEU A 85 25.26 15.67 -1.02
N ALA A 86 25.61 14.51 -1.60
CA ALA A 86 25.52 13.25 -0.88
C ALA A 86 26.41 13.35 0.35
N LEU A 87 25.80 13.38 1.52
CA LEU A 87 26.49 13.34 2.81
C LEU A 87 27.54 12.23 2.71
N GLU A 88 28.79 12.54 3.05
CA GLU A 88 29.85 11.54 3.09
C GLU A 88 29.34 10.35 3.86
N SER A 89 28.97 9.30 3.12
CA SER A 89 28.48 8.08 3.73
C SER A 89 29.66 7.43 4.45
N THR A 90 29.78 7.72 5.72
CA THR A 90 30.78 7.09 6.60
C THR A 90 30.56 5.58 6.70
N ARG A 91 29.52 5.06 6.02
CA ARG A 91 29.01 3.69 6.15
C ARG A 91 28.85 3.27 7.62
N THR A 92 28.47 4.23 8.44
CA THR A 92 28.26 4.02 9.87
C THR A 92 26.85 4.45 10.22
N ILE A 93 26.13 3.58 10.89
CA ILE A 93 24.89 3.90 11.56
C ILE A 93 25.25 4.32 12.97
N GLU A 94 25.08 5.59 13.28
CA GLU A 94 25.25 6.12 14.63
C GLU A 94 23.92 6.06 15.35
N ILE A 95 23.94 5.52 16.58
CA ILE A 95 22.77 5.57 17.46
C ILE A 95 22.79 6.91 18.14
N ASP A 96 21.80 7.75 17.84
CA ASP A 96 21.68 9.13 18.36
C ASP A 96 20.96 9.15 19.72
N GLU A 97 19.88 8.34 19.84
CA GLU A 97 19.04 8.35 21.04
C GLU A 97 18.28 7.02 21.25
N PHE A 98 17.70 6.87 22.42
CA PHE A 98 16.84 5.74 22.78
C PHE A 98 15.48 6.26 23.23
N VAL A 99 14.41 5.69 22.69
CA VAL A 99 13.02 6.09 22.97
C VAL A 99 12.18 4.90 23.40
N ASP A 100 11.02 5.16 23.99
CA ASP A 100 10.04 4.11 24.22
C ASP A 100 9.38 3.70 22.93
N LYS A 101 9.11 2.40 22.75
CA LYS A 101 8.45 1.90 21.55
C LYS A 101 7.10 2.58 21.30
N ALA A 102 6.38 2.94 22.36
CA ALA A 102 5.09 3.58 22.29
C ALA A 102 5.17 5.03 21.77
N ASP A 103 6.33 5.69 21.86
CA ASP A 103 6.54 7.06 21.40
C ASP A 103 6.66 7.14 19.88
N ILE A 104 6.94 6.00 19.20
CA ILE A 104 7.03 5.95 17.75
C ILE A 104 5.63 5.76 17.18
N ASP A 105 5.05 6.82 16.63
CA ASP A 105 3.76 6.76 15.95
C ASP A 105 3.86 5.86 14.71
N PRO A 106 2.96 4.88 14.53
CA PRO A 106 2.96 3.98 13.37
C PRO A 106 2.96 4.66 12.00
N ARG A 107 2.46 5.90 11.90
CA ARG A 107 2.48 6.70 10.67
C ARG A 107 3.88 6.99 10.15
N TYR A 108 4.88 7.00 11.03
CA TYR A 108 6.27 7.21 10.65
C TYR A 108 6.96 5.96 10.13
N LEU A 109 6.45 4.75 10.40
CA LEU A 109 7.06 3.49 9.98
C LEU A 109 6.95 3.30 8.47
N ILE A 110 8.08 2.94 7.79
CA ILE A 110 8.11 2.72 6.34
C ILE A 110 8.40 1.25 6.02
N ARG A 111 9.66 0.85 6.13
CA ARG A 111 10.15 -0.44 5.65
C ARG A 111 11.07 -1.09 6.69
N PRO A 112 10.81 -2.36 7.05
CA PRO A 112 11.67 -3.09 7.96
C PRO A 112 12.86 -3.73 7.26
N TYR A 113 13.98 -3.81 7.98
CA TYR A 113 15.21 -4.49 7.62
C TYR A 113 15.69 -5.36 8.77
N TYR A 114 16.36 -6.45 8.47
CA TYR A 114 17.12 -7.21 9.46
C TYR A 114 18.54 -6.68 9.52
N LEU A 115 19.02 -6.39 10.73
CA LEU A 115 20.42 -6.03 11.00
C LEU A 115 21.08 -7.17 11.73
N ARG A 116 22.24 -7.60 11.20
CA ARG A 116 23.06 -8.62 11.83
C ARG A 116 24.56 -8.28 11.73
N PRO A 117 25.43 -8.86 12.57
CA PRO A 117 26.87 -8.73 12.41
C PRO A 117 27.34 -9.21 11.03
N ASP A 118 28.32 -8.51 10.43
CA ASP A 118 28.96 -8.90 9.17
C ASP A 118 30.36 -9.47 9.47
N GLY A 119 30.55 -10.74 9.17
CA GLY A 119 31.80 -11.46 9.45
C GLY A 119 31.88 -12.03 10.86
N LYS A 120 33.12 -12.34 11.29
CA LYS A 120 33.39 -12.99 12.59
C LYS A 120 33.70 -12.00 13.72
N VAL A 121 34.06 -10.78 13.36
CA VAL A 121 34.46 -9.73 14.29
C VAL A 121 33.24 -8.91 14.69
N GLY A 122 33.16 -8.48 15.96
CA GLY A 122 32.10 -7.58 16.42
C GLY A 122 30.82 -8.24 16.92
N HIS A 123 30.76 -9.59 16.96
CA HIS A 123 29.60 -10.28 17.51
C HIS A 123 29.34 -9.93 18.97
N ASP A 124 30.40 -9.81 19.77
CA ASP A 124 30.28 -9.48 21.20
C ASP A 124 29.75 -8.05 21.39
N ALA A 125 30.29 -7.08 20.65
CA ALA A 125 29.82 -5.70 20.68
C ALA A 125 28.37 -5.58 20.22
N PHE A 126 28.01 -6.29 19.13
CA PHE A 126 26.63 -6.34 18.67
C PHE A 126 25.68 -6.95 19.69
N ALA A 127 26.09 -8.05 20.34
CA ALA A 127 25.30 -8.73 21.36
C ALA A 127 25.05 -7.81 22.57
N VAL A 128 26.10 -7.09 23.02
CA VAL A 128 25.98 -6.12 24.13
C VAL A 128 24.97 -5.02 23.77
N ILE A 129 25.08 -4.42 22.58
CA ILE A 129 24.15 -3.38 22.13
C ILE A 129 22.71 -3.94 22.11
N ARG A 130 22.50 -5.09 21.49
CA ARG A 130 21.18 -5.74 21.39
C ARG A 130 20.57 -6.04 22.76
N GLU A 131 21.35 -6.71 23.66
CA GLU A 131 20.86 -7.07 24.98
C GLU A 131 20.53 -5.84 25.81
N THR A 132 21.35 -4.80 25.75
CA THR A 132 21.07 -3.55 26.47
C THR A 132 19.77 -2.91 26.00
N ILE A 133 19.50 -2.86 24.71
CA ILE A 133 18.25 -2.34 24.15
C ILE A 133 17.07 -3.22 24.62
N TRP A 134 17.26 -4.55 24.67
CA TRP A 134 16.26 -5.49 25.12
C TRP A 134 15.92 -5.32 26.62
N GLU A 135 16.94 -5.31 27.47
CA GLU A 135 16.76 -5.19 28.93
C GLU A 135 16.10 -3.87 29.33
N MET A 136 16.39 -2.79 28.61
CA MET A 136 15.82 -1.49 28.87
C MET A 136 14.45 -1.28 28.21
N ASP A 137 13.96 -2.24 27.42
CA ASP A 137 12.70 -2.14 26.62
C ASP A 137 12.62 -0.86 25.79
N LYS A 138 13.77 -0.49 25.16
CA LYS A 138 13.89 0.73 24.35
C LYS A 138 13.99 0.38 22.86
N VAL A 139 13.89 1.42 22.05
CA VAL A 139 14.19 1.42 20.63
C VAL A 139 15.31 2.42 20.39
N ALA A 140 16.37 1.99 19.70
CA ALA A 140 17.47 2.85 19.34
C ALA A 140 17.16 3.59 18.04
N ILE A 141 17.28 4.90 18.03
CA ILE A 141 17.12 5.74 16.84
C ILE A 141 18.50 6.12 16.32
N GLY A 142 18.67 6.00 15.00
CA GLY A 142 19.92 6.39 14.36
C GLY A 142 19.66 6.83 12.92
N ARG A 143 20.76 7.10 12.20
CA ARG A 143 20.72 7.52 10.80
C ARG A 143 21.54 6.60 9.93
N VAL A 144 21.04 6.37 8.73
CA VAL A 144 21.70 5.53 7.72
C VAL A 144 21.61 6.18 6.35
N VAL A 145 22.71 6.20 5.62
CA VAL A 145 22.69 6.63 4.23
C VAL A 145 22.45 5.42 3.33
N LEU A 146 21.29 5.40 2.67
CA LEU A 146 20.91 4.40 1.68
C LEU A 146 20.72 5.09 0.33
N THR A 147 21.43 4.62 -0.70
CA THR A 147 21.30 5.14 -2.06
C THR A 147 21.43 6.68 -2.12
N ASN A 148 22.51 7.23 -1.56
CA ASN A 148 22.84 8.66 -1.55
C ASN A 148 21.87 9.57 -0.74
N ARG A 149 20.98 8.99 0.05
CA ARG A 149 20.08 9.74 0.92
C ARG A 149 20.14 9.23 2.35
N GLU A 150 20.17 10.18 3.29
CA GLU A 150 20.03 9.89 4.71
C GLU A 150 18.58 9.48 5.04
N HIS A 151 18.45 8.50 5.90
CA HIS A 151 17.19 8.03 6.45
C HIS A 151 17.32 7.87 7.95
N ILE A 152 16.25 8.19 8.68
CA ILE A 152 16.10 7.85 10.08
C ILE A 152 15.74 6.36 10.18
N ILE A 153 16.36 5.65 11.10
CA ILE A 153 16.10 4.22 11.31
C ILE A 153 15.95 3.92 12.80
N ALA A 154 14.90 3.16 13.13
CA ALA A 154 14.60 2.71 14.49
C ALA A 154 14.96 1.24 14.64
N PHE A 155 15.82 0.88 15.59
CA PHE A 155 16.25 -0.47 15.84
C PHE A 155 15.58 -1.02 17.10
N ALA A 156 14.89 -2.16 16.94
CA ALA A 156 14.34 -2.94 18.03
C ALA A 156 14.96 -4.34 18.03
N PRO A 157 15.19 -4.96 19.20
CA PRO A 157 15.70 -6.33 19.29
C PRO A 157 14.69 -7.34 18.73
N LEU A 158 15.19 -8.30 17.98
CA LEU A 158 14.42 -9.44 17.50
C LEU A 158 15.31 -10.69 17.56
N GLU A 159 15.01 -11.60 18.47
CA GLU A 159 15.80 -12.82 18.68
C GLU A 159 17.30 -12.54 18.79
N LYS A 160 18.10 -13.07 17.85
CA LYS A 160 19.57 -12.91 17.82
C LYS A 160 20.04 -11.69 17.02
N GLY A 161 19.10 -10.91 16.42
CA GLY A 161 19.38 -9.76 15.58
C GLY A 161 18.68 -8.50 16.05
N LEU A 162 18.70 -7.49 15.18
CA LEU A 162 17.88 -6.29 15.33
C LEU A 162 16.98 -6.14 14.10
N VAL A 163 15.77 -5.65 14.30
CA VAL A 163 14.94 -5.12 13.23
C VAL A 163 15.13 -3.62 13.17
N GLY A 164 15.59 -3.13 12.03
CA GLY A 164 15.69 -1.70 11.74
C GLY A 164 14.52 -1.27 10.86
N THR A 165 13.69 -0.38 11.33
CA THR A 165 12.58 0.16 10.54
C THR A 165 12.88 1.59 10.13
N LEU A 166 12.88 1.88 8.83
CA LEU A 166 13.02 3.25 8.33
C LEU A 166 11.84 4.10 8.78
N LEU A 167 12.12 5.35 9.17
CA LEU A 167 11.12 6.32 9.59
C LEU A 167 10.99 7.45 8.57
N ARG A 168 9.78 8.01 8.48
CA ARG A 168 9.48 9.22 7.72
C ARG A 168 10.02 10.45 8.42
N TYR A 169 10.34 11.46 7.64
CA TYR A 169 10.55 12.80 8.16
C TYR A 169 9.19 13.46 8.48
N PRO A 170 9.15 14.45 9.42
CA PRO A 170 7.91 15.11 9.81
C PRO A 170 7.11 15.70 8.65
N TYR A 171 7.77 16.22 7.62
CA TYR A 171 7.12 16.80 6.43
C TYR A 171 6.45 15.77 5.52
N GLU A 172 6.75 14.47 5.69
CA GLU A 172 6.14 13.37 4.92
C GLU A 172 4.84 12.86 5.55
N VAL A 173 4.54 13.27 6.79
CA VAL A 173 3.35 12.86 7.54
C VAL A 173 2.33 13.99 7.53
N ARG A 174 1.15 13.70 6.98
CA ARG A 174 0.05 14.68 6.93
C ARG A 174 -0.61 14.84 8.30
N SER A 175 -1.10 16.05 8.57
CA SER A 175 -1.83 16.33 9.81
C SER A 175 -3.19 15.61 9.78
N GLU A 176 -3.52 14.89 10.86
CA GLU A 176 -4.84 14.27 11.05
C GLU A 176 -5.96 15.31 11.11
N GLN A 177 -5.67 16.54 11.56
CA GLN A 177 -6.64 17.62 11.64
C GLN A 177 -7.26 17.96 10.28
N GLU A 178 -6.47 17.84 9.18
CA GLU A 178 -6.97 18.07 7.82
C GLU A 178 -8.06 17.08 7.41
N TYR A 179 -8.12 15.92 8.06
CA TYR A 179 -9.02 14.82 7.70
C TYR A 179 -10.13 14.60 8.72
N PHE A 180 -9.87 14.88 10.00
CA PHE A 180 -10.80 14.53 11.08
C PHE A 180 -11.70 15.69 11.52
N HIS A 181 -11.42 16.91 11.06
CA HIS A 181 -12.20 18.10 11.44
C HIS A 181 -13.67 18.04 10.97
N GLU A 182 -13.97 17.25 9.92
CA GLU A 182 -15.33 17.06 9.40
C GLU A 182 -16.10 15.94 10.11
N ILE A 183 -15.44 15.17 10.99
CA ILE A 183 -16.08 14.08 11.72
C ILE A 183 -16.98 14.69 12.79
N GLN A 184 -18.29 14.41 12.68
CA GLN A 184 -19.27 14.94 13.62
C GLN A 184 -19.19 14.21 14.96
N ASP A 185 -19.33 14.97 16.05
CA ASP A 185 -19.47 14.41 17.39
C ASP A 185 -20.84 13.73 17.53
N VAL A 186 -20.84 12.42 17.62
CA VAL A 186 -22.05 11.62 17.78
C VAL A 186 -22.16 11.13 19.20
N LYS A 187 -23.35 11.29 19.81
CA LYS A 187 -23.62 10.80 21.16
C LYS A 187 -23.76 9.28 21.14
N VAL A 188 -22.76 8.57 21.64
CA VAL A 188 -22.79 7.11 21.78
C VAL A 188 -23.43 6.73 23.11
N THR A 189 -24.48 5.90 23.09
CA THR A 189 -25.17 5.43 24.29
C THR A 189 -24.43 4.25 24.92
N LYS A 190 -24.66 4.03 26.22
CA LYS A 190 -24.05 2.91 26.94
C LYS A 190 -24.45 1.56 26.33
N ASP A 191 -25.70 1.39 25.96
CA ASP A 191 -26.21 0.15 25.37
C ASP A 191 -25.55 -0.17 24.02
N MET A 192 -25.27 0.86 23.19
CA MET A 192 -24.52 0.69 21.94
C MET A 192 -23.09 0.20 22.23
N LEU A 193 -22.43 0.79 23.24
CA LEU A 193 -21.07 0.39 23.61
C LEU A 193 -21.04 -1.03 24.17
N ASP A 194 -21.98 -1.41 25.02
CA ASP A 194 -22.01 -2.74 25.63
C ASP A 194 -22.26 -3.83 24.58
N LEU A 195 -23.16 -3.57 23.61
CA LEU A 195 -23.39 -4.48 22.50
C LEU A 195 -22.16 -4.62 21.58
N ALA A 196 -21.52 -3.48 21.24
CA ALA A 196 -20.29 -3.47 20.44
C ALA A 196 -19.14 -4.20 21.15
N ARG A 197 -18.98 -3.98 22.48
CA ARG A 197 -17.98 -4.70 23.30
C ARG A 197 -18.19 -6.20 23.28
N HIS A 198 -19.45 -6.65 23.33
CA HIS A 198 -19.75 -8.09 23.23
C HIS A 198 -19.25 -8.67 21.91
N ILE A 199 -19.50 -8.00 20.78
CA ILE A 199 -19.01 -8.42 19.46
C ILE A 199 -17.48 -8.40 19.39
N VAL A 200 -16.84 -7.35 19.92
CA VAL A 200 -15.37 -7.28 19.96
C VAL A 200 -14.79 -8.42 20.76
N ASN A 201 -15.35 -8.72 21.95
CA ASN A 201 -14.88 -9.82 22.79
C ASN A 201 -15.01 -11.19 22.11
N LEU A 202 -16.08 -11.44 21.37
CA LEU A 202 -16.28 -12.66 20.57
C LEU A 202 -15.22 -12.82 19.46
N LYS A 203 -14.75 -11.69 18.89
CA LYS A 203 -13.76 -11.68 17.82
C LYS A 203 -12.33 -11.43 18.29
N THR A 204 -12.13 -11.24 19.58
CA THR A 204 -10.79 -11.04 20.14
C THR A 204 -9.98 -12.34 20.05
N GLY A 205 -8.79 -12.24 19.51
CA GLY A 205 -7.86 -13.35 19.34
C GLY A 205 -6.41 -12.87 19.22
N THR A 206 -5.48 -13.80 19.08
CA THR A 206 -4.09 -13.49 18.74
C THR A 206 -3.96 -13.23 17.24
N PHE A 207 -3.09 -12.27 16.89
CA PHE A 207 -2.78 -12.02 15.50
C PHE A 207 -1.96 -13.18 14.93
N ASP A 208 -2.57 -13.94 14.04
CA ASP A 208 -1.98 -15.08 13.37
C ASP A 208 -1.90 -14.78 11.88
N THR A 209 -0.68 -14.58 11.38
CA THR A 209 -0.43 -14.20 9.99
C THR A 209 -0.82 -15.31 9.01
N GLU A 210 -0.79 -16.57 9.41
CA GLU A 210 -1.12 -17.72 8.54
C GLU A 210 -2.60 -17.79 8.20
N LYS A 211 -3.47 -17.10 8.97
CA LYS A 211 -4.91 -17.02 8.70
C LYS A 211 -5.27 -16.01 7.59
N PHE A 212 -4.32 -15.15 7.20
CA PHE A 212 -4.56 -14.14 6.17
C PHE A 212 -4.05 -14.65 4.82
N GLU A 213 -4.94 -15.31 4.08
CA GLU A 213 -4.66 -15.76 2.72
C GLU A 213 -4.79 -14.60 1.72
N ASP A 214 -3.87 -14.50 0.77
CA ASP A 214 -4.00 -13.59 -0.37
C ASP A 214 -4.98 -14.18 -1.39
N HIS A 215 -6.27 -13.86 -1.20
CA HIS A 215 -7.33 -14.32 -2.10
C HIS A 215 -7.17 -13.78 -3.53
N TYR A 216 -6.53 -12.62 -3.71
CA TYR A 216 -6.27 -12.08 -5.03
C TYR A 216 -5.23 -12.93 -5.76
N GLU A 217 -4.12 -13.26 -5.12
CA GLU A 217 -3.06 -14.07 -5.69
C GLU A 217 -3.58 -15.48 -6.02
N THR A 218 -4.34 -16.09 -5.10
CA THR A 218 -5.00 -17.38 -5.34
C THR A 218 -5.94 -17.35 -6.55
N ALA A 219 -6.80 -16.33 -6.64
CA ALA A 219 -7.71 -16.16 -7.76
C ALA A 219 -6.96 -15.90 -9.09
N LEU A 220 -5.81 -15.22 -9.02
CA LEU A 220 -4.96 -14.95 -10.16
C LEU A 220 -4.27 -16.22 -10.69
N VAL A 221 -3.77 -17.07 -9.80
CA VAL A 221 -3.23 -18.40 -10.15
C VAL A 221 -4.30 -19.23 -10.84
N ASP A 222 -5.51 -19.28 -10.29
CA ASP A 222 -6.64 -20.00 -10.87
C ASP A 222 -7.00 -19.48 -12.26
N LEU A 223 -7.03 -18.15 -12.43
CA LEU A 223 -7.28 -17.50 -13.72
C LEU A 223 -6.25 -17.91 -14.77
N ILE A 224 -4.96 -17.88 -14.41
CA ILE A 224 -3.86 -18.26 -15.29
C ILE A 224 -3.99 -19.74 -15.69
N ASN A 225 -4.29 -20.62 -14.74
CA ASN A 225 -4.46 -22.06 -14.99
C ASN A 225 -5.67 -22.34 -15.87
N GLN A 226 -6.79 -21.64 -15.69
CA GLN A 226 -7.97 -21.74 -16.56
C GLN A 226 -7.65 -21.29 -17.99
N LYS A 227 -6.91 -20.19 -18.16
CA LYS A 227 -6.46 -19.71 -19.48
C LYS A 227 -5.51 -20.69 -20.15
N ARG A 228 -4.56 -21.28 -19.42
CA ARG A 228 -3.68 -22.34 -19.94
C ARG A 228 -4.46 -23.56 -20.42
N ALA A 229 -5.55 -23.89 -19.73
CA ALA A 229 -6.45 -25.00 -20.12
C ALA A 229 -7.46 -24.64 -21.24
N GLY A 230 -7.39 -23.43 -21.83
CA GLY A 230 -8.29 -22.97 -22.89
C GLY A 230 -9.73 -22.70 -22.46
N LYS A 231 -9.99 -22.57 -21.14
CA LYS A 231 -11.35 -22.33 -20.62
C LYS A 231 -11.73 -20.87 -20.78
N THR A 232 -12.98 -20.61 -21.21
CA THR A 232 -13.54 -19.26 -21.28
C THR A 232 -13.92 -18.79 -19.88
N ILE A 233 -13.39 -17.65 -19.47
CA ILE A 233 -13.64 -17.08 -18.15
C ILE A 233 -14.91 -16.24 -18.21
N ARG A 234 -15.87 -16.54 -17.34
CA ARG A 234 -17.06 -15.71 -17.13
C ARG A 234 -16.81 -14.81 -15.92
N PRO A 235 -17.12 -13.48 -16.00
CA PRO A 235 -17.02 -12.61 -14.85
C PRO A 235 -17.93 -13.13 -13.73
N LYS A 236 -17.41 -13.22 -12.50
CA LYS A 236 -18.26 -13.45 -11.31
C LYS A 236 -19.11 -12.21 -11.08
N GLU A 237 -20.41 -12.38 -10.92
CA GLU A 237 -21.28 -11.30 -10.46
C GLU A 237 -20.81 -10.82 -9.10
N ARG A 238 -20.64 -9.49 -8.97
CA ARG A 238 -20.28 -8.88 -7.68
C ARG A 238 -21.47 -9.02 -6.74
N PRO A 239 -21.28 -9.50 -5.50
CA PRO A 239 -22.35 -9.49 -4.51
C PRO A 239 -22.83 -8.05 -4.32
N LYS A 240 -24.13 -7.84 -4.37
CA LYS A 240 -24.75 -6.55 -4.04
C LYS A 240 -24.51 -6.32 -2.54
N GLY A 241 -23.89 -5.20 -2.18
CA GLY A 241 -23.71 -4.81 -0.79
C GLY A 241 -25.05 -4.70 -0.10
N GLU A 242 -25.18 -5.27 1.09
CA GLU A 242 -26.33 -5.09 1.95
C GLU A 242 -26.29 -3.68 2.54
N ASN A 243 -27.38 -2.91 2.34
CA ASN A 243 -27.54 -1.61 2.97
C ASN A 243 -27.90 -1.81 4.43
N VAL A 244 -27.04 -1.38 5.34
CA VAL A 244 -27.37 -1.34 6.78
C VAL A 244 -28.34 -0.20 7.01
N VAL A 245 -29.60 -0.53 7.37
CA VAL A 245 -30.68 0.44 7.53
C VAL A 245 -30.75 0.99 8.96
N ASP A 246 -30.37 0.19 9.97
CA ASP A 246 -30.36 0.57 11.38
C ASP A 246 -29.15 -0.05 12.09
N LEU A 247 -28.30 0.80 12.69
CA LEU A 247 -27.11 0.37 13.42
C LEU A 247 -27.43 -0.57 14.59
N MET A 248 -28.49 -0.26 15.36
CA MET A 248 -28.87 -1.08 16.53
C MET A 248 -29.43 -2.43 16.12
N GLU A 249 -30.19 -2.47 15.02
CA GLU A 249 -30.69 -3.73 14.47
C GLU A 249 -29.56 -4.58 13.91
N ALA A 250 -28.62 -3.97 13.18
CA ALA A 250 -27.44 -4.66 12.66
C ALA A 250 -26.55 -5.23 13.77
N LEU A 251 -26.33 -4.48 14.85
CA LEU A 251 -25.56 -4.94 16.01
C LEU A 251 -26.26 -6.13 16.71
N ARG A 252 -27.58 -6.09 16.89
CA ARG A 252 -28.37 -7.20 17.48
C ARG A 252 -28.35 -8.43 16.60
N GLN A 253 -28.49 -8.28 15.28
CA GLN A 253 -28.40 -9.40 14.34
C GLN A 253 -27.03 -10.05 14.34
N SER A 254 -25.94 -9.26 14.43
CA SER A 254 -24.57 -9.77 14.51
C SER A 254 -24.35 -10.63 15.76
N VAL A 255 -24.89 -10.24 16.91
CA VAL A 255 -24.83 -11.04 18.16
C VAL A 255 -25.70 -12.29 18.04
N GLY A 256 -26.87 -12.22 17.41
CA GLY A 256 -27.78 -13.37 17.26
C GLY A 256 -27.29 -14.42 16.27
N GLN A 257 -26.59 -14.04 15.22
CA GLN A 257 -26.07 -14.96 14.21
C GLN A 257 -24.86 -15.79 14.70
N GLU A 258 -24.06 -15.27 15.64
CA GLU A 258 -22.91 -16.00 16.21
C GLU A 258 -23.30 -16.94 17.36
N ALA A 259 -24.52 -16.85 17.89
CA ALA A 259 -25.04 -17.72 18.95
C ALA A 259 -25.61 -19.07 18.46
N GLU A 260 -25.80 -19.26 17.14
CA GLU A 260 -26.23 -20.56 16.59
C GLU A 260 -25.07 -21.30 15.90
N PRO A 261 -24.74 -22.53 16.33
CA PRO A 261 -23.83 -23.37 15.57
C PRO A 261 -24.48 -23.71 14.23
N ALA A 262 -23.72 -23.55 13.13
CA ALA A 262 -24.17 -23.75 11.76
C ALA A 262 -24.90 -25.08 11.58
N LYS A 263 -26.23 -25.06 11.60
CA LYS A 263 -27.07 -26.16 11.15
C LYS A 263 -27.12 -26.12 9.62
N ALA A 264 -26.71 -27.23 9.01
CA ALA A 264 -26.70 -27.48 7.59
C ALA A 264 -27.99 -26.98 6.91
N ALA A 265 -27.85 -26.11 5.92
CA ALA A 265 -28.94 -25.54 5.14
C ALA A 265 -29.72 -26.66 4.43
N LYS A 266 -31.00 -26.80 4.76
CA LYS A 266 -31.98 -27.56 3.97
C LYS A 266 -32.33 -26.74 2.72
N PRO A 267 -32.58 -27.37 1.54
CA PRO A 267 -32.84 -26.65 0.31
C PRO A 267 -34.18 -25.87 0.40
N ALA A 268 -34.12 -24.61 0.01
CA ALA A 268 -35.23 -23.66 0.02
C ALA A 268 -36.40 -24.13 -0.84
N LYS A 269 -37.59 -24.18 -0.27
CA LYS A 269 -38.89 -24.34 -0.97
C LYS A 269 -39.15 -23.12 -1.83
N LYS A 270 -39.62 -23.33 -3.06
CA LYS A 270 -40.07 -22.30 -4.00
C LYS A 270 -41.07 -21.34 -3.38
N PRO A 271 -41.01 -20.01 -3.66
CA PRO A 271 -41.95 -19.04 -3.10
C PRO A 271 -43.36 -19.23 -3.71
N SER A 272 -44.36 -19.22 -2.84
CA SER A 272 -45.76 -19.19 -3.22
C SER A 272 -46.14 -17.80 -3.77
N LYS A 273 -47.01 -17.75 -4.75
CA LYS A 273 -47.53 -16.54 -5.41
C LYS A 273 -48.08 -15.57 -4.37
N ALA A 274 -47.55 -14.33 -4.37
CA ALA A 274 -48.08 -13.22 -3.60
C ALA A 274 -49.44 -12.77 -4.16
N ALA A 275 -50.39 -12.50 -3.23
CA ALA A 275 -51.71 -11.96 -3.51
C ALA A 275 -51.60 -10.52 -4.03
N ALA A 276 -52.39 -10.21 -5.08
CA ALA A 276 -52.50 -8.87 -5.65
C ALA A 276 -53.13 -7.88 -4.61
N GLY A 277 -52.43 -6.76 -4.37
CA GLY A 277 -53.07 -5.65 -3.67
C GLY A 277 -52.21 -4.77 -2.78
N GLN A 278 -50.97 -4.41 -3.18
CA GLN A 278 -50.29 -3.27 -2.57
C GLN A 278 -49.75 -2.33 -3.64
N LYS A 279 -50.37 -1.13 -3.73
CA LYS A 279 -49.89 -0.05 -4.58
C LYS A 279 -48.62 0.53 -3.96
N GLU A 280 -47.50 0.42 -4.64
CA GLU A 280 -46.28 1.15 -4.33
C GLU A 280 -46.46 2.64 -4.56
N MET A 281 -46.32 3.44 -3.50
CA MET A 281 -46.19 4.89 -3.59
C MET A 281 -44.73 5.24 -3.86
N LEU A 282 -44.36 5.30 -5.12
CA LEU A 282 -43.07 5.88 -5.55
C LEU A 282 -43.23 7.40 -5.63
N MET A 283 -42.61 8.14 -4.72
CA MET A 283 -42.40 9.58 -4.87
C MET A 283 -41.34 9.83 -5.95
N PRO A 284 -41.60 10.63 -7.00
CA PRO A 284 -40.62 10.94 -8.01
C PRO A 284 -39.67 12.02 -7.50
N ILE A 285 -38.35 11.68 -7.40
CA ILE A 285 -37.29 12.66 -7.23
C ILE A 285 -37.08 13.35 -8.58
N GLN A 286 -37.25 14.68 -8.64
CA GLN A 286 -36.99 15.50 -9.81
C GLN A 286 -35.48 15.50 -10.11
N GLY A 287 -35.04 14.63 -11.02
CA GLY A 287 -33.72 14.64 -11.61
C GLY A 287 -33.68 15.47 -12.88
N LYS A 288 -32.63 16.25 -13.05
CA LYS A 288 -32.31 17.12 -14.18
C LYS A 288 -32.59 16.48 -15.55
N LYS A 289 -33.26 17.24 -16.43
CA LYS A 289 -33.51 16.89 -17.84
C LYS A 289 -32.20 16.67 -18.60
N PRO A 290 -32.08 15.64 -19.43
CA PRO A 290 -30.96 15.51 -20.37
C PRO A 290 -31.10 16.50 -21.51
N ALA A 291 -29.96 17.05 -21.96
CA ALA A 291 -29.88 17.96 -23.09
C ALA A 291 -30.31 17.26 -24.40
N LYS A 292 -31.13 17.98 -25.22
CA LYS A 292 -31.56 17.53 -26.54
C LYS A 292 -30.37 17.37 -27.48
N GLU A 293 -30.21 16.17 -28.05
CA GLU A 293 -29.40 15.93 -29.23
C GLU A 293 -29.90 16.75 -30.41
N ALA A 294 -29.00 17.53 -31.01
CA ALA A 294 -29.25 18.29 -32.25
C ALA A 294 -29.12 17.33 -33.44
N ALA A 295 -30.16 17.24 -34.23
CA ALA A 295 -30.25 16.46 -35.44
C ALA A 295 -29.22 16.90 -36.50
N ALA A 296 -28.44 15.93 -37.00
CA ALA A 296 -27.52 16.13 -38.13
C ALA A 296 -28.30 16.40 -39.43
N LYS A 297 -28.04 17.53 -40.06
CA LYS A 297 -28.50 17.87 -41.43
C LYS A 297 -27.57 17.17 -42.44
N LYS A 298 -28.16 16.42 -43.36
CA LYS A 298 -27.54 15.88 -44.57
C LYS A 298 -27.04 17.00 -45.49
N PRO A 299 -25.87 16.88 -46.16
CA PRO A 299 -25.47 17.79 -47.19
C PRO A 299 -26.13 17.42 -48.52
N ALA A 300 -26.66 18.47 -49.20
CA ALA A 300 -27.19 18.41 -50.53
C ALA A 300 -26.05 18.43 -51.59
N THR A 301 -26.16 17.57 -52.59
CA THR A 301 -25.40 17.56 -53.79
C THR A 301 -25.73 18.79 -54.69
N GLY A 302 -24.69 19.41 -55.24
CA GLY A 302 -24.90 20.47 -56.22
C GLY A 302 -23.62 20.99 -56.86
N GLN A 303 -23.30 20.40 -58.00
CA GLN A 303 -22.82 20.99 -59.26
C GLN A 303 -21.42 21.61 -59.39
N ARG A 304 -20.72 20.94 -60.22
CA ARG A 304 -19.62 21.26 -61.12
C ARG A 304 -19.73 22.64 -61.77
N ARG A 305 -18.69 23.48 -61.73
CA ARG A 305 -18.33 24.37 -62.89
C ARG A 305 -16.81 24.49 -63.02
N LYS A 306 -16.44 24.41 -64.31
CA LYS A 306 -15.09 24.46 -64.89
C LYS A 306 -14.59 25.92 -65.03
N SER A 307 -13.27 25.96 -65.28
CA SER A 307 -12.46 27.02 -65.92
C SER A 307 -12.03 28.19 -65.01
N ALA A 308 -10.81 28.62 -64.97
CA ALA A 308 -9.71 28.74 -65.95
C ALA A 308 -8.38 28.58 -65.20
#